data_2c781176a2cbf667dbeb8403a43614af
#
_entry.id   2c781176a2cbf667dbeb8403a43614af
#
_cell.length_a   1.000
_cell.length_b   1.000
_cell.length_c   1.000
_cell.angle_alpha   90.00
_cell.angle_beta   90.00
_cell.angle_gamma   90.00
#
_symmetry.space_group_name_H-M   'P 1'
#
loop_
_entity.id
_entity.type
_entity.pdbx_description
1 polymer ?
#
loop_
_entity_poly.entity_id
_entity_poly.type
_entity_poly.pdbx_seq_one_letter_code
_entity_poly.pdbx_strand_id
1 'polypeptide(L)'
;MRKRTNATAGAVTPTSASRRRFLQGSTLAALGTTAATLLPAASSSAADSTVPANCPAPPAAPMKDVAGRVAFITGGDSGIGLGVARAFADAGMKVVITYRTKAHLDEAMKLLEGAGDRVHAVNVDVTDRPALAAAADEAVKKFGKVHVLVANAGVAIIGGIGTATYDDWDWGMGINSTGVFNSIRTFLPRIKAQGEGGHIIATSSLAGLLAHPVAGVYTASKYAVVGMMEALRGELANTNIGVTAFCPGLVNTNIGTSNRNRPTTLADSGFKIDPAMMARMPQQMRQMQGPPPGMDPLEAGQRVLHAMQNNDLYVLTTPEYEGEFAARAEAINASLPTDVVAPPMRINIQKMLVGASVYTPERDRKRCERARAKKA
;
A
#
# COMPACT_ATOMS: atom_id res chain seq x y z
N MET A 1 -10.40 62.30 17.73
CA MET A 1 -11.24 62.80 16.65
C MET A 1 -10.59 62.47 15.32
N ARG A 2 -11.11 61.49 14.57
CA ARG A 2 -11.02 61.40 13.08
C ARG A 2 -12.05 60.36 12.65
N LYS A 3 -12.87 60.78 11.71
CA LYS A 3 -14.12 60.17 11.25
C LYS A 3 -13.87 58.88 10.44
N ARG A 4 -14.76 57.91 10.68
CA ARG A 4 -14.96 56.72 9.78
C ARG A 4 -15.75 57.18 8.55
N THR A 5 -15.30 56.83 7.35
CA THR A 5 -16.10 56.87 6.13
C THR A 5 -16.46 55.45 5.72
N ASN A 6 -17.75 55.18 5.66
CA ASN A 6 -18.33 53.94 5.09
C ASN A 6 -18.22 54.03 3.57
N ALA A 7 -17.75 52.94 2.95
CA ALA A 7 -17.94 52.66 1.56
C ALA A 7 -18.78 51.40 1.38
N THR A 8 -19.98 51.59 0.85
CA THR A 8 -20.97 50.57 0.48
C THR A 8 -20.48 49.81 -0.76
N ALA A 9 -20.30 48.50 -0.65
CA ALA A 9 -20.06 47.61 -1.80
C ALA A 9 -21.41 47.09 -2.32
N GLY A 10 -21.71 47.41 -3.57
CA GLY A 10 -22.91 46.94 -4.26
C GLY A 10 -22.89 45.45 -4.57
N ALA A 11 -23.99 44.77 -4.26
CA ALA A 11 -24.24 43.41 -4.61
C ALA A 11 -24.57 43.28 -6.10
N VAL A 12 -23.78 42.49 -6.84
CA VAL A 12 -24.12 42.09 -8.22
C VAL A 12 -24.80 40.72 -8.14
N THR A 13 -26.09 40.66 -8.44
CA THR A 13 -26.86 39.43 -8.63
C THR A 13 -26.63 38.87 -10.05
N PRO A 14 -26.32 37.58 -10.22
CA PRO A 14 -26.30 36.97 -11.55
C PRO A 14 -27.72 36.58 -11.97
N THR A 15 -28.10 37.01 -13.15
CA THR A 15 -29.37 36.69 -13.81
C THR A 15 -29.50 35.22 -14.19
N SER A 16 -30.65 34.66 -13.83
CA SER A 16 -31.11 33.33 -14.15
C SER A 16 -31.53 33.18 -15.62
N ALA A 17 -30.64 32.80 -16.51
CA ALA A 17 -31.01 32.47 -17.90
C ALA A 17 -30.08 31.45 -18.56
N SER A 18 -29.74 30.33 -17.89
CA SER A 18 -28.98 29.25 -18.57
C SER A 18 -29.20 27.84 -18.01
N ARG A 19 -30.33 27.58 -17.34
CA ARG A 19 -30.65 26.23 -16.80
C ARG A 19 -31.99 25.65 -17.27
N ARG A 20 -32.37 25.89 -18.52
CA ARG A 20 -33.58 25.24 -19.09
C ARG A 20 -33.41 24.90 -20.56
N ARG A 21 -32.54 23.96 -20.90
CA ARG A 21 -32.54 23.27 -22.20
C ARG A 21 -31.82 21.91 -22.11
N PHE A 22 -32.24 20.99 -21.24
CA PHE A 22 -31.79 19.61 -21.33
C PHE A 22 -32.79 18.56 -20.84
N LEU A 23 -34.06 18.84 -20.86
CA LEU A 23 -35.11 17.86 -20.58
C LEU A 23 -36.34 18.17 -21.40
N GLN A 24 -36.34 17.81 -22.68
CA GLN A 24 -37.57 17.53 -23.46
C GLN A 24 -37.21 16.87 -24.79
N GLY A 25 -37.66 15.64 -24.95
CA GLY A 25 -37.68 14.98 -26.23
C GLY A 25 -37.35 13.51 -26.18
N SER A 26 -38.27 12.67 -25.72
CA SER A 26 -38.41 11.30 -26.23
C SER A 26 -39.74 10.73 -25.79
N THR A 27 -40.75 10.87 -26.66
CA THR A 27 -41.97 10.09 -26.62
C THR A 27 -41.81 8.85 -27.49
N LEU A 28 -42.23 7.72 -26.91
CA LEU A 28 -42.66 6.43 -27.46
C LEU A 28 -42.83 6.27 -28.98
N ALA A 29 -42.32 5.15 -29.51
CA ALA A 29 -43.08 4.26 -30.40
C ALA A 29 -42.60 2.82 -30.20
N ALA A 30 -43.58 1.93 -30.02
CA ALA A 30 -43.44 0.50 -29.79
C ALA A 30 -43.47 -0.28 -31.12
N LEU A 31 -43.12 -1.58 -31.01
CA LEU A 31 -43.41 -2.73 -31.86
C LEU A 31 -42.35 -3.14 -32.92
N GLY A 32 -41.85 -4.32 -32.71
CA GLY A 32 -41.67 -5.25 -33.82
C GLY A 32 -40.37 -6.06 -33.85
N THR A 33 -40.47 -7.34 -33.44
CA THR A 33 -39.77 -8.52 -33.99
C THR A 33 -38.27 -8.70 -33.78
N THR A 34 -37.95 -9.66 -32.94
CA THR A 34 -36.88 -10.65 -32.95
C THR A 34 -35.88 -10.65 -34.11
N ALA A 35 -34.67 -10.23 -33.86
CA ALA A 35 -33.48 -10.80 -34.47
C ALA A 35 -32.33 -10.74 -33.44
N ALA A 36 -31.96 -11.91 -32.94
CA ALA A 36 -30.77 -12.07 -32.13
C ALA A 36 -29.56 -11.84 -33.01
N THR A 37 -29.08 -10.60 -33.08
CA THR A 37 -27.74 -10.29 -33.58
C THR A 37 -26.77 -10.52 -32.46
N LEU A 38 -26.02 -11.62 -32.56
CA LEU A 38 -24.79 -11.87 -31.83
C LEU A 38 -23.88 -10.65 -32.01
N LEU A 39 -23.75 -9.86 -30.96
CA LEU A 39 -22.67 -8.89 -30.85
C LEU A 39 -21.39 -9.70 -30.95
N PRO A 40 -20.42 -9.30 -31.78
CA PRO A 40 -19.11 -9.93 -31.75
C PRO A 40 -18.53 -9.70 -30.36
N ALA A 41 -18.14 -10.79 -29.71
CA ALA A 41 -17.34 -10.76 -28.51
C ALA A 41 -16.16 -9.81 -28.79
N ALA A 42 -16.03 -8.77 -27.97
CA ALA A 42 -14.85 -7.94 -27.99
C ALA A 42 -13.67 -8.88 -27.85
N SER A 43 -12.90 -9.02 -28.91
CA SER A 43 -11.64 -9.75 -28.90
C SER A 43 -10.78 -9.06 -27.85
N SER A 44 -10.65 -9.70 -26.67
CA SER A 44 -9.58 -9.37 -25.77
C SER A 44 -8.32 -9.45 -26.61
N SER A 45 -7.61 -8.35 -26.77
CA SER A 45 -6.30 -8.33 -27.41
C SER A 45 -5.48 -9.36 -26.66
N ALA A 46 -5.16 -10.46 -27.33
CA ALA A 46 -4.28 -11.49 -26.80
C ALA A 46 -2.97 -10.76 -26.41
N ALA A 47 -2.74 -10.60 -25.12
CA ALA A 47 -1.48 -10.08 -24.64
C ALA A 47 -0.40 -10.97 -25.23
N ASP A 48 0.45 -10.37 -26.03
CA ASP A 48 1.54 -10.99 -26.76
C ASP A 48 2.29 -11.97 -25.84
N SER A 49 2.14 -13.28 -26.10
CA SER A 49 2.67 -14.36 -25.26
C SER A 49 4.12 -14.71 -25.60
N THR A 50 4.78 -13.86 -26.40
CA THR A 50 6.19 -14.06 -26.75
C THR A 50 7.06 -13.59 -25.59
N VAL A 51 7.93 -14.48 -25.09
CA VAL A 51 9.00 -14.07 -24.16
C VAL A 51 9.83 -13.01 -24.87
N PRO A 52 9.99 -11.79 -24.33
CA PRO A 52 10.85 -10.79 -24.96
C PRO A 52 12.24 -11.37 -25.21
N ALA A 53 12.78 -11.15 -26.40
CA ALA A 53 14.10 -11.69 -26.79
C ALA A 53 15.23 -11.24 -25.84
N ASN A 54 15.04 -10.09 -25.18
CA ASN A 54 15.97 -9.49 -24.22
C ASN A 54 15.36 -9.42 -22.82
N CYS A 55 15.20 -10.56 -22.16
CA CYS A 55 14.85 -10.55 -20.75
C CYS A 55 16.02 -10.01 -19.92
N PRO A 56 15.83 -8.93 -19.13
CA PRO A 56 16.88 -8.45 -18.26
C PRO A 56 17.27 -9.54 -17.26
N ALA A 57 18.55 -9.61 -16.94
CA ALA A 57 19.00 -10.45 -15.83
C ALA A 57 18.25 -10.03 -14.55
N PRO A 58 17.83 -10.98 -13.70
CA PRO A 58 17.24 -10.61 -12.40
C PRO A 58 18.23 -9.70 -11.68
N PRO A 59 17.74 -8.60 -11.05
CA PRO A 59 18.61 -7.81 -10.20
C PRO A 59 19.23 -8.72 -9.14
N ALA A 60 20.48 -8.47 -8.79
CA ALA A 60 21.10 -9.19 -7.70
C ALA A 60 20.15 -9.13 -6.49
N ALA A 61 19.63 -10.28 -6.06
CA ALA A 61 18.77 -10.36 -4.89
C ALA A 61 19.68 -10.38 -3.66
N PRO A 62 19.72 -9.30 -2.87
CA PRO A 62 20.66 -9.20 -1.75
C PRO A 62 20.37 -10.23 -0.65
N MET A 63 19.20 -10.87 -0.68
CA MET A 63 18.69 -11.75 0.38
C MET A 63 18.11 -13.05 -0.16
N LYS A 64 18.85 -13.77 -1.03
CA LYS A 64 18.41 -15.07 -1.54
C LYS A 64 18.44 -16.15 -0.46
N ASP A 65 19.53 -16.21 0.29
CA ASP A 65 19.64 -17.04 1.48
C ASP A 65 19.32 -16.21 2.72
N VAL A 66 18.28 -16.63 3.43
CA VAL A 66 17.71 -15.91 4.57
C VAL A 66 17.98 -16.59 5.91
N ALA A 67 18.46 -17.84 5.91
CA ALA A 67 18.70 -18.58 7.14
C ALA A 67 19.69 -17.83 8.06
N GLY A 68 19.35 -17.71 9.34
CA GLY A 68 20.14 -16.97 10.32
C GLY A 68 20.10 -15.45 10.22
N ARG A 69 19.53 -14.87 9.13
CA ARG A 69 19.32 -13.43 9.01
C ARG A 69 18.28 -12.95 10.02
N VAL A 70 18.37 -11.69 10.43
CA VAL A 70 17.52 -11.08 11.44
C VAL A 70 16.54 -10.12 10.81
N ALA A 71 15.24 -10.29 11.06
CA ALA A 71 14.19 -9.37 10.66
C ALA A 71 13.59 -8.66 11.86
N PHE A 72 13.32 -7.35 11.73
CA PHE A 72 12.55 -6.56 12.68
C PHE A 72 11.19 -6.22 12.03
N ILE A 73 10.08 -6.61 12.69
CA ILE A 73 8.73 -6.55 12.14
C ILE A 73 7.85 -5.71 13.03
N THR A 74 7.45 -4.51 12.58
CA THR A 74 6.52 -3.67 13.36
C THR A 74 5.09 -4.21 13.25
N GLY A 75 4.36 -4.26 14.39
CA GLY A 75 3.03 -4.88 14.44
C GLY A 75 3.09 -6.37 14.09
N GLY A 76 4.13 -7.06 14.55
CA GLY A 76 4.36 -8.49 14.31
C GLY A 76 3.56 -9.42 15.21
N ASP A 77 2.76 -8.85 16.10
CA ASP A 77 1.94 -9.58 17.08
C ASP A 77 0.56 -10.00 16.56
N SER A 78 0.18 -9.60 15.34
CA SER A 78 -1.11 -9.98 14.77
C SER A 78 -1.17 -9.84 13.24
N GLY A 79 -2.21 -10.41 12.63
CA GLY A 79 -2.55 -10.25 11.23
C GLY A 79 -1.37 -10.49 10.27
N ILE A 80 -1.18 -9.59 9.30
CA ILE A 80 -0.11 -9.70 8.30
C ILE A 80 1.27 -9.74 8.94
N GLY A 81 1.54 -8.90 9.95
CA GLY A 81 2.85 -8.86 10.61
C GLY A 81 3.22 -10.19 11.26
N LEU A 82 2.26 -10.85 11.90
CA LEU A 82 2.43 -12.19 12.46
C LEU A 82 2.59 -13.26 11.36
N GLY A 83 1.84 -13.15 10.27
CA GLY A 83 2.00 -14.02 9.10
C GLY A 83 3.40 -13.94 8.51
N VAL A 84 3.95 -12.72 8.38
CA VAL A 84 5.34 -12.48 7.94
C VAL A 84 6.33 -13.05 8.95
N ALA A 85 6.12 -12.82 10.27
CA ALA A 85 6.99 -13.35 11.32
C ALA A 85 7.08 -14.88 11.27
N ARG A 86 5.94 -15.56 11.08
CA ARG A 86 5.88 -17.03 10.93
C ARG A 86 6.62 -17.48 9.67
N ALA A 87 6.31 -16.91 8.50
CA ALA A 87 6.96 -17.28 7.25
C ALA A 87 8.48 -17.09 7.30
N PHE A 88 8.95 -16.03 7.95
CA PHE A 88 10.38 -15.75 8.11
C PHE A 88 11.04 -16.72 9.11
N ALA A 89 10.38 -16.99 10.23
CA ALA A 89 10.85 -17.96 11.22
C ALA A 89 10.92 -19.38 10.63
N ASP A 90 9.92 -19.79 9.84
CA ASP A 90 9.89 -21.10 9.15
C ASP A 90 11.02 -21.21 8.12
N ALA A 91 11.43 -20.11 7.49
CA ALA A 91 12.59 -20.03 6.60
C ALA A 91 13.95 -19.96 7.35
N GLY A 92 13.97 -20.15 8.67
CA GLY A 92 15.19 -20.16 9.48
C GLY A 92 15.71 -18.80 9.89
N MET A 93 14.97 -17.71 9.69
CA MET A 93 15.35 -16.38 10.16
C MET A 93 15.16 -16.24 11.66
N LYS A 94 15.88 -15.29 12.25
CA LYS A 94 15.60 -14.73 13.58
C LYS A 94 14.64 -13.56 13.40
N VAL A 95 13.61 -13.47 14.23
CA VAL A 95 12.59 -12.44 14.11
C VAL A 95 12.42 -11.66 15.41
N VAL A 96 12.42 -10.33 15.29
CA VAL A 96 12.00 -9.43 16.36
C VAL A 96 10.63 -8.88 15.96
N ILE A 97 9.63 -9.15 16.77
CA ILE A 97 8.28 -8.64 16.59
C ILE A 97 7.98 -7.50 17.54
N THR A 98 7.28 -6.48 17.09
CA THR A 98 6.77 -5.47 18.02
C THR A 98 5.31 -5.74 18.35
N TYR A 99 4.94 -5.38 19.57
CA TYR A 99 3.57 -5.48 20.08
C TYR A 99 3.21 -4.22 20.88
N ARG A 100 1.90 -4.01 21.08
CA ARG A 100 1.37 -2.97 21.97
C ARG A 100 0.55 -3.53 23.12
N THR A 101 -0.08 -4.66 22.93
CA THR A 101 -0.99 -5.31 23.89
C THR A 101 -0.46 -6.68 24.25
N LYS A 102 -0.34 -6.94 25.56
CA LYS A 102 0.18 -8.24 26.04
C LYS A 102 -0.66 -9.43 25.59
N ALA A 103 -1.98 -9.30 25.56
CA ALA A 103 -2.86 -10.38 25.11
C ALA A 103 -2.57 -10.83 23.67
N HIS A 104 -2.33 -9.86 22.74
CA HIS A 104 -1.94 -10.18 21.36
C HIS A 104 -0.55 -10.85 21.30
N LEU A 105 0.38 -10.40 22.15
CA LEU A 105 1.69 -11.04 22.25
C LEU A 105 1.58 -12.50 22.65
N ASP A 106 0.77 -12.80 23.68
CA ASP A 106 0.63 -14.17 24.19
C ASP A 106 0.05 -15.13 23.12
N GLU A 107 -0.86 -14.66 22.28
CA GLU A 107 -1.38 -15.39 21.12
C GLU A 107 -0.31 -15.58 20.03
N ALA A 108 0.42 -14.52 19.71
CA ALA A 108 1.47 -14.55 18.71
C ALA A 108 2.60 -15.52 19.10
N MET A 109 3.02 -15.51 20.36
CA MET A 109 4.09 -16.37 20.84
C MET A 109 3.73 -17.86 20.79
N LYS A 110 2.46 -18.23 20.97
CA LYS A 110 1.99 -19.61 20.74
C LYS A 110 2.18 -20.04 19.29
N LEU A 111 1.89 -19.15 18.33
CA LEU A 111 2.03 -19.43 16.90
C LEU A 111 3.50 -19.40 16.43
N LEU A 112 4.40 -18.87 17.22
CA LEU A 112 5.84 -18.77 16.95
C LEU A 112 6.66 -19.74 17.84
N GLU A 113 6.02 -20.59 18.65
CA GLU A 113 6.69 -21.48 19.60
C GLU A 113 7.73 -22.39 18.94
N GLY A 114 7.45 -22.91 17.75
CA GLY A 114 8.38 -23.74 16.97
C GLY A 114 9.68 -23.05 16.55
N ALA A 115 9.74 -21.73 16.62
CA ALA A 115 10.95 -20.97 16.33
C ALA A 115 11.90 -20.83 17.55
N GLY A 116 11.43 -21.13 18.76
CA GLY A 116 12.24 -21.12 20.00
C GLY A 116 12.94 -19.78 20.23
N ASP A 117 14.23 -19.84 20.52
CA ASP A 117 15.09 -18.66 20.83
C ASP A 117 15.33 -17.72 19.63
N ARG A 118 14.88 -18.09 18.43
CA ARG A 118 14.94 -17.22 17.25
C ARG A 118 13.88 -16.11 17.24
N VAL A 119 12.96 -16.09 18.22
CA VAL A 119 11.93 -15.04 18.34
C VAL A 119 12.25 -14.15 19.55
N HIS A 120 12.09 -12.84 19.34
CA HIS A 120 12.16 -11.84 20.40
C HIS A 120 11.02 -10.85 20.23
N ALA A 121 10.44 -10.36 21.34
CA ALA A 121 9.32 -9.44 21.30
C ALA A 121 9.63 -8.16 22.06
N VAL A 122 9.32 -6.99 21.45
CA VAL A 122 9.58 -5.67 22.04
C VAL A 122 8.29 -4.86 22.05
N ASN A 123 8.00 -4.22 23.18
CA ASN A 123 6.87 -3.29 23.28
C ASN A 123 7.28 -1.93 22.72
N VAL A 124 6.66 -1.49 21.60
CA VAL A 124 6.97 -0.20 21.00
C VAL A 124 5.82 0.35 20.17
N ASP A 125 5.59 1.64 20.27
CA ASP A 125 4.76 2.41 19.35
C ASP A 125 5.64 3.03 18.25
N VAL A 126 5.32 2.81 16.98
CA VAL A 126 6.10 3.30 15.84
C VAL A 126 6.09 4.83 15.71
N THR A 127 5.20 5.52 16.43
CA THR A 127 5.14 6.98 16.50
C THR A 127 6.14 7.55 17.52
N ASP A 128 6.59 6.75 18.48
CA ASP A 128 7.59 7.12 19.48
C ASP A 128 9.00 6.81 18.95
N ARG A 129 9.66 7.86 18.45
CA ARG A 129 11.00 7.75 17.85
C ARG A 129 12.09 7.29 18.83
N PRO A 130 12.19 7.82 20.06
CA PRO A 130 13.11 7.33 21.08
C PRO A 130 12.88 5.84 21.41
N ALA A 131 11.63 5.44 21.66
CA ALA A 131 11.30 4.04 21.95
C ALA A 131 11.65 3.11 20.77
N LEU A 132 11.41 3.54 19.53
CA LEU A 132 11.76 2.77 18.35
C LEU A 132 13.28 2.63 18.17
N ALA A 133 14.06 3.66 18.50
CA ALA A 133 15.52 3.59 18.50
C ALA A 133 16.02 2.60 19.56
N ALA A 134 15.47 2.65 20.76
CA ALA A 134 15.80 1.70 21.85
C ALA A 134 15.44 0.26 21.48
N ALA A 135 14.27 0.04 20.83
CA ALA A 135 13.88 -1.27 20.33
C ALA A 135 14.84 -1.82 19.26
N ALA A 136 15.37 -0.94 18.39
CA ALA A 136 16.38 -1.34 17.42
C ALA A 136 17.70 -1.74 18.10
N ASP A 137 18.13 -1.03 19.14
CA ASP A 137 19.31 -1.35 19.90
C ASP A 137 19.14 -2.65 20.69
N GLU A 138 17.96 -2.90 21.24
CA GLU A 138 17.59 -4.19 21.90
C GLU A 138 17.66 -5.35 20.90
N ALA A 139 17.14 -5.18 19.68
CA ALA A 139 17.22 -6.19 18.63
C ALA A 139 18.68 -6.52 18.27
N VAL A 140 19.53 -5.50 18.14
CA VAL A 140 20.98 -5.68 17.91
C VAL A 140 21.65 -6.36 19.10
N LYS A 141 21.32 -5.97 20.32
CA LYS A 141 21.83 -6.64 21.54
C LYS A 141 21.47 -8.11 21.60
N LYS A 142 20.25 -8.47 21.18
CA LYS A 142 19.74 -9.86 21.21
C LYS A 142 20.36 -10.73 20.12
N PHE A 143 20.45 -10.22 18.90
CA PHE A 143 20.80 -11.02 17.71
C PHE A 143 22.05 -10.57 16.97
N GLY A 144 22.72 -9.53 17.45
CA GLY A 144 23.96 -8.97 16.87
C GLY A 144 23.72 -7.98 15.74
N LYS A 145 22.76 -8.22 14.85
CA LYS A 145 22.48 -7.43 13.65
C LYS A 145 21.00 -7.41 13.33
N VAL A 146 20.58 -6.48 12.47
CA VAL A 146 19.26 -6.50 11.82
C VAL A 146 19.46 -6.34 10.31
N HIS A 147 19.02 -7.32 9.53
CA HIS A 147 19.20 -7.34 8.08
C HIS A 147 17.96 -6.90 7.32
N VAL A 148 16.77 -7.15 7.90
CA VAL A 148 15.49 -6.88 7.25
C VAL A 148 14.63 -6.04 8.17
N LEU A 149 14.08 -4.95 7.63
CA LEU A 149 13.00 -4.20 8.25
C LEU A 149 11.69 -4.55 7.53
N VAL A 150 10.66 -4.91 8.30
CA VAL A 150 9.27 -4.98 7.85
C VAL A 150 8.47 -3.91 8.59
N ALA A 151 8.29 -2.75 7.97
CA ALA A 151 7.46 -1.66 8.48
C ALA A 151 6.00 -1.97 8.17
N ASN A 152 5.34 -2.72 9.08
CA ASN A 152 4.01 -3.27 8.85
C ASN A 152 2.93 -2.67 9.75
N ALA A 153 3.26 -2.13 10.93
CA ALA A 153 2.28 -1.54 11.83
C ALA A 153 1.36 -0.55 11.10
N GLY A 154 0.05 -0.67 11.29
CA GLY A 154 -0.92 0.18 10.61
C GLY A 154 -2.34 0.03 11.17
N VAL A 155 -3.17 1.00 10.84
CA VAL A 155 -4.59 1.10 11.22
C VAL A 155 -5.45 1.44 10.02
N ALA A 156 -6.70 1.00 10.00
CA ALA A 156 -7.68 1.45 9.03
C ALA A 156 -8.45 2.66 9.59
N ILE A 157 -8.63 3.66 8.74
CA ILE A 157 -9.54 4.78 8.98
C ILE A 157 -10.62 4.71 7.91
N ILE A 158 -11.83 4.44 8.35
CA ILE A 158 -12.99 4.36 7.47
C ILE A 158 -13.68 5.73 7.46
N GLY A 159 -14.04 6.20 6.27
CA GLY A 159 -14.68 7.49 6.03
C GLY A 159 -14.12 8.20 4.81
N GLY A 160 -14.97 9.01 4.15
CA GLY A 160 -14.55 9.84 3.03
C GLY A 160 -13.60 10.95 3.47
N ILE A 161 -12.71 11.39 2.58
CA ILE A 161 -11.75 12.47 2.89
C ILE A 161 -12.45 13.79 3.28
N GLY A 162 -13.62 14.07 2.69
CA GLY A 162 -14.38 15.28 2.98
C GLY A 162 -15.12 15.28 4.32
N THR A 163 -15.18 14.14 5.02
CA THR A 163 -15.85 13.98 6.32
C THR A 163 -14.91 13.55 7.44
N ALA A 164 -13.65 13.29 7.12
CA ALA A 164 -12.63 12.92 8.09
C ALA A 164 -12.34 14.10 9.03
N THR A 165 -12.10 13.79 10.31
CA THR A 165 -11.64 14.77 11.29
C THR A 165 -10.13 14.98 11.22
N TYR A 166 -9.63 16.06 11.83
CA TYR A 166 -8.19 16.25 11.99
C TYR A 166 -7.57 15.13 12.82
N ASP A 167 -8.26 14.63 13.84
CA ASP A 167 -7.81 13.49 14.64
C ASP A 167 -7.72 12.19 13.82
N ASP A 168 -8.63 11.97 12.85
CA ASP A 168 -8.54 10.86 11.91
C ASP A 168 -7.28 10.96 11.04
N TRP A 169 -7.02 12.18 10.56
CA TRP A 169 -5.83 12.46 9.76
C TRP A 169 -4.55 12.24 10.55
N ASP A 170 -4.44 12.87 11.73
CA ASP A 170 -3.22 12.81 12.55
C ASP A 170 -2.93 11.38 13.01
N TRP A 171 -3.96 10.65 13.45
CA TRP A 171 -3.82 9.26 13.87
C TRP A 171 -3.44 8.34 12.69
N GLY A 172 -4.15 8.46 11.58
CA GLY A 172 -3.92 7.63 10.39
C GLY A 172 -2.56 7.87 9.76
N MET A 173 -2.23 9.14 9.47
CA MET A 173 -0.94 9.52 8.92
C MET A 173 0.20 9.26 9.89
N GLY A 174 -0.03 9.52 11.18
CA GLY A 174 0.94 9.28 12.24
C GLY A 174 1.43 7.83 12.30
N ILE A 175 0.51 6.87 12.26
CA ILE A 175 0.87 5.45 12.31
C ILE A 175 1.29 4.94 10.93
N ASN A 176 0.42 5.09 9.91
CA ASN A 176 0.58 4.42 8.63
C ASN A 176 1.73 4.98 7.78
N SER A 177 1.99 6.28 7.85
CA SER A 177 2.99 6.94 7.02
C SER A 177 4.21 7.38 7.84
N THR A 178 3.99 8.17 8.91
CA THR A 178 5.08 8.64 9.77
C THR A 178 5.75 7.49 10.51
N GLY A 179 4.99 6.49 11.00
CA GLY A 179 5.52 5.30 11.63
C GLY A 179 6.40 4.46 10.69
N VAL A 180 6.02 4.34 9.41
CA VAL A 180 6.84 3.70 8.38
C VAL A 180 8.13 4.49 8.15
N PHE A 181 8.03 5.82 7.98
CA PHE A 181 9.20 6.69 7.85
C PHE A 181 10.14 6.58 9.07
N ASN A 182 9.61 6.64 10.28
CA ASN A 182 10.39 6.48 11.51
C ASN A 182 11.14 5.15 11.53
N SER A 183 10.47 4.06 11.13
CA SER A 183 11.05 2.72 11.06
C SER A 183 12.19 2.68 10.04
N ILE A 184 11.98 3.18 8.83
CA ILE A 184 13.03 3.27 7.79
C ILE A 184 14.21 4.10 8.29
N ARG A 185 13.95 5.28 8.87
CA ARG A 185 14.98 6.20 9.35
C ARG A 185 15.80 5.60 10.50
N THR A 186 15.18 4.76 11.32
CA THR A 186 15.84 4.07 12.44
C THR A 186 16.72 2.91 11.94
N PHE A 187 16.22 2.07 11.03
CA PHE A 187 16.90 0.82 10.67
C PHE A 187 17.83 0.95 9.47
N LEU A 188 17.51 1.75 8.45
CA LEU A 188 18.33 1.84 7.24
C LEU A 188 19.81 2.24 7.51
N PRO A 189 20.13 3.23 8.37
CA PRO A 189 21.51 3.53 8.69
C PRO A 189 22.25 2.35 9.35
N ARG A 190 21.56 1.60 10.22
CA ARG A 190 22.11 0.41 10.90
C ARG A 190 22.39 -0.71 9.89
N ILE A 191 21.44 -0.98 8.98
CA ILE A 191 21.58 -1.97 7.90
C ILE A 191 22.75 -1.58 6.97
N LYS A 192 22.87 -0.30 6.62
CA LYS A 192 23.99 0.19 5.80
C LYS A 192 25.33 0.00 6.51
N ALA A 193 25.42 0.36 7.78
CA ALA A 193 26.67 0.34 8.55
C ALA A 193 27.24 -1.07 8.74
N GLN A 194 26.40 -2.11 8.80
CA GLN A 194 26.88 -3.50 8.96
C GLN A 194 27.42 -4.12 7.66
N GLY A 195 27.18 -3.55 6.48
CA GLY A 195 27.81 -3.91 5.21
C GLY A 195 27.39 -5.26 4.59
N GLU A 196 26.54 -6.04 5.26
CA GLU A 196 26.13 -7.40 4.83
C GLU A 196 24.96 -7.43 3.85
N GLY A 197 24.52 -6.25 3.40
CA GLY A 197 23.28 -6.12 2.65
C GLY A 197 22.05 -6.17 3.55
N GLY A 198 20.88 -6.07 2.93
CA GLY A 198 19.63 -6.09 3.67
C GLY A 198 18.42 -5.88 2.79
N HIS A 199 17.26 -5.72 3.43
CA HIS A 199 16.02 -5.45 2.72
C HIS A 199 15.06 -4.60 3.56
N ILE A 200 14.43 -3.63 2.93
CA ILE A 200 13.40 -2.80 3.54
C ILE A 200 12.05 -3.17 2.89
N ILE A 201 11.10 -3.56 3.72
CA ILE A 201 9.75 -3.89 3.30
C ILE A 201 8.79 -2.95 4.02
N ALA A 202 7.82 -2.38 3.32
CA ALA A 202 6.74 -1.64 3.95
C ALA A 202 5.38 -2.15 3.49
N THR A 203 4.48 -2.36 4.45
CA THR A 203 3.10 -2.76 4.17
C THR A 203 2.26 -1.54 3.82
N SER A 204 2.03 -1.36 2.52
CA SER A 204 1.03 -0.43 2.00
C SER A 204 -0.36 -1.11 1.96
N SER A 205 -1.03 -1.05 0.85
CA SER A 205 -2.33 -1.66 0.56
C SER A 205 -2.60 -1.55 -0.94
N LEU A 206 -3.59 -2.30 -1.45
CA LEU A 206 -4.25 -1.96 -2.73
C LEU A 206 -4.70 -0.49 -2.75
N ALA A 207 -5.16 0.04 -1.60
CA ALA A 207 -5.51 1.45 -1.43
C ALA A 207 -4.34 2.43 -1.60
N GLY A 208 -3.10 1.97 -1.63
CA GLY A 208 -1.92 2.78 -1.97
C GLY A 208 -1.66 2.90 -3.47
N LEU A 209 -2.43 2.20 -4.30
CA LEU A 209 -2.33 2.19 -5.76
C LEU A 209 -3.66 2.56 -6.44
N LEU A 210 -4.79 2.20 -5.83
CA LEU A 210 -6.15 2.53 -6.29
C LEU A 210 -6.90 3.23 -5.15
N ALA A 211 -7.51 4.37 -5.45
CA ALA A 211 -8.20 5.18 -4.43
C ALA A 211 -9.53 4.53 -4.00
N HIS A 212 -9.77 4.54 -2.69
CA HIS A 212 -11.02 4.05 -2.08
C HIS A 212 -11.85 5.24 -1.56
N PRO A 213 -13.02 5.53 -2.13
CA PRO A 213 -13.81 6.70 -1.76
C PRO A 213 -14.32 6.69 -0.31
N VAL A 214 -14.46 5.49 0.28
CA VAL A 214 -14.93 5.30 1.66
C VAL A 214 -13.78 5.16 2.68
N ALA A 215 -12.54 5.42 2.29
CA ALA A 215 -11.36 5.31 3.14
C ALA A 215 -10.31 6.36 2.75
N GLY A 216 -10.70 7.63 2.72
CA GLY A 216 -9.90 8.71 2.15
C GLY A 216 -8.56 8.93 2.86
N VAL A 217 -8.54 9.04 4.19
CA VAL A 217 -7.32 9.20 4.99
C VAL A 217 -6.43 7.95 4.87
N TYR A 218 -7.04 6.77 4.96
CA TYR A 218 -6.31 5.51 4.77
C TYR A 218 -5.65 5.44 3.40
N THR A 219 -6.39 5.76 2.33
CA THR A 219 -5.87 5.86 0.97
C THR A 219 -4.67 6.79 0.89
N ALA A 220 -4.80 8.03 1.36
CA ALA A 220 -3.71 9.00 1.37
C ALA A 220 -2.47 8.46 2.10
N SER A 221 -2.66 7.84 3.28
CA SER A 221 -1.57 7.27 4.06
C SER A 221 -0.85 6.13 3.33
N LYS A 222 -1.59 5.28 2.60
CA LYS A 222 -1.02 4.14 1.88
C LYS A 222 -0.37 4.53 0.54
N TYR A 223 -0.86 5.58 -0.14
CA TYR A 223 -0.15 6.20 -1.27
C TYR A 223 1.20 6.79 -0.82
N ALA A 224 1.25 7.45 0.34
CA ALA A 224 2.50 7.96 0.89
C ALA A 224 3.53 6.84 1.12
N VAL A 225 3.10 5.66 1.59
CA VAL A 225 3.98 4.50 1.75
C VAL A 225 4.53 4.02 0.42
N VAL A 226 3.69 3.88 -0.63
CA VAL A 226 4.16 3.47 -1.96
C VAL A 226 5.19 4.45 -2.48
N GLY A 227 4.90 5.76 -2.44
CA GLY A 227 5.83 6.80 -2.91
C GLY A 227 7.17 6.78 -2.15
N MET A 228 7.15 6.55 -0.83
CA MET A 228 8.38 6.38 -0.04
C MET A 228 9.20 5.18 -0.51
N MET A 229 8.56 4.04 -0.79
CA MET A 229 9.26 2.82 -1.20
C MET A 229 9.81 2.92 -2.62
N GLU A 230 9.09 3.56 -3.54
CA GLU A 230 9.56 3.85 -4.90
C GLU A 230 10.79 4.77 -4.89
N ALA A 231 10.73 5.87 -4.11
CA ALA A 231 11.85 6.78 -3.94
C ALA A 231 13.06 6.06 -3.32
N LEU A 232 12.84 5.29 -2.25
CA LEU A 232 13.88 4.54 -1.57
C LEU A 232 14.52 3.47 -2.49
N ARG A 233 13.73 2.85 -3.36
CA ARG A 233 14.25 1.91 -4.37
C ARG A 233 15.24 2.59 -5.31
N GLY A 234 14.94 3.82 -5.74
CA GLY A 234 15.85 4.63 -6.55
C GLY A 234 17.12 5.02 -5.79
N GLU A 235 16.97 5.48 -4.54
CA GLU A 235 18.11 5.86 -3.68
C GLU A 235 19.08 4.70 -3.42
N LEU A 236 18.57 3.48 -3.33
CA LEU A 236 19.34 2.28 -3.01
C LEU A 236 19.75 1.44 -4.23
N ALA A 237 19.49 1.92 -5.46
CA ALA A 237 19.72 1.17 -6.70
C ALA A 237 21.16 0.63 -6.86
N ASN A 238 22.15 1.36 -6.33
CA ASN A 238 23.57 1.00 -6.39
C ASN A 238 24.11 0.42 -5.07
N THR A 239 23.22 -0.14 -4.25
CA THR A 239 23.58 -0.77 -2.97
C THR A 239 23.17 -2.23 -2.95
N ASN A 240 23.63 -2.96 -1.93
CA ASN A 240 23.18 -4.33 -1.66
C ASN A 240 21.95 -4.39 -0.74
N ILE A 241 21.07 -3.36 -0.76
CA ILE A 241 19.85 -3.29 0.04
C ILE A 241 18.65 -3.26 -0.90
N GLY A 242 17.79 -4.28 -0.79
CA GLY A 242 16.55 -4.37 -1.55
C GLY A 242 15.42 -3.54 -0.93
N VAL A 243 14.38 -3.28 -1.73
CA VAL A 243 13.20 -2.52 -1.29
C VAL A 243 11.95 -3.14 -1.87
N THR A 244 10.95 -3.37 -1.04
CA THR A 244 9.66 -3.96 -1.43
C THR A 244 8.49 -3.18 -0.83
N ALA A 245 7.55 -2.77 -1.66
CA ALA A 245 6.23 -2.27 -1.26
C ALA A 245 5.23 -3.43 -1.30
N PHE A 246 4.77 -3.88 -0.15
CA PHE A 246 3.70 -4.87 -0.05
C PHE A 246 2.34 -4.17 -0.12
N CYS A 247 1.57 -4.45 -1.17
CA CYS A 247 0.30 -3.81 -1.47
C CYS A 247 -0.84 -4.86 -1.48
N PRO A 248 -1.19 -5.44 -0.30
CA PRO A 248 -2.22 -6.45 -0.25
C PRO A 248 -3.60 -5.87 -0.53
N GLY A 249 -4.48 -6.72 -1.07
CA GLY A 249 -5.91 -6.54 -1.01
C GLY A 249 -6.45 -7.04 0.33
N LEU A 250 -7.54 -7.81 0.28
CA LEU A 250 -8.17 -8.33 1.48
C LEU A 250 -7.37 -9.49 2.09
N VAL A 251 -6.92 -9.32 3.31
CA VAL A 251 -6.27 -10.35 4.14
C VAL A 251 -7.05 -10.51 5.44
N ASN A 252 -7.21 -11.73 5.92
CA ASN A 252 -7.96 -12.04 7.15
C ASN A 252 -7.23 -11.49 8.38
N THR A 253 -7.56 -10.29 8.78
CA THR A 253 -6.96 -9.55 9.90
C THR A 253 -8.00 -8.75 10.66
N ASN A 254 -7.60 -8.24 11.82
CA ASN A 254 -8.44 -7.34 12.63
C ASN A 254 -8.31 -5.85 12.23
N ILE A 255 -7.81 -5.55 11.02
CA ILE A 255 -7.59 -4.16 10.60
C ILE A 255 -8.89 -3.36 10.49
N GLY A 256 -9.99 -4.00 10.10
CA GLY A 256 -11.30 -3.38 10.01
C GLY A 256 -11.86 -2.85 11.34
N THR A 257 -11.34 -3.34 12.47
CA THR A 257 -11.71 -2.91 13.83
C THR A 257 -10.62 -2.06 14.48
N SER A 258 -9.84 -1.32 13.70
CA SER A 258 -8.68 -0.52 14.19
C SER A 258 -9.03 0.48 15.27
N ASN A 259 -10.27 0.99 15.32
CA ASN A 259 -10.72 1.92 16.35
C ASN A 259 -10.52 1.40 17.80
N ARG A 260 -10.45 0.09 18.02
CA ARG A 260 -10.06 -0.49 19.33
C ARG A 260 -8.68 -0.03 19.82
N ASN A 261 -7.81 0.40 18.91
CA ASN A 261 -6.46 0.88 19.19
C ASN A 261 -6.35 2.42 19.18
N ARG A 262 -7.48 3.12 18.96
CA ARG A 262 -7.49 4.58 18.91
C ARG A 262 -7.27 5.14 20.32
N PRO A 263 -6.34 6.09 20.50
CA PRO A 263 -6.14 6.73 21.78
C PRO A 263 -7.45 7.41 22.25
N THR A 264 -7.78 7.27 23.53
CA THR A 264 -8.98 7.88 24.13
C THR A 264 -8.91 9.41 24.18
N THR A 265 -7.73 9.96 23.97
CA THR A 265 -7.50 11.43 23.86
C THR A 265 -7.93 11.99 22.51
N LEU A 266 -8.15 11.14 21.51
CA LEU A 266 -8.62 11.57 20.20
C LEU A 266 -10.14 11.40 20.09
N ALA A 267 -10.81 12.38 19.48
CA ALA A 267 -12.23 12.30 19.21
C ALA A 267 -12.57 11.05 18.39
N ASP A 268 -13.73 10.46 18.62
CA ASP A 268 -14.24 9.39 17.78
C ASP A 268 -14.39 9.91 16.33
N SER A 269 -14.04 9.09 15.35
CA SER A 269 -14.12 9.46 13.92
C SER A 269 -15.52 9.90 13.47
N GLY A 270 -16.54 9.61 14.29
CA GLY A 270 -17.92 9.95 13.97
C GLY A 270 -18.44 9.26 12.70
N PHE A 271 -17.63 8.43 12.03
CA PHE A 271 -18.05 7.69 10.86
C PHE A 271 -19.12 6.69 11.26
N LYS A 272 -20.34 6.94 10.80
CA LYS A 272 -21.46 6.00 10.88
C LYS A 272 -21.73 5.48 9.46
N ILE A 273 -21.87 4.19 9.33
CA ILE A 273 -22.27 3.61 8.04
C ILE A 273 -23.67 4.14 7.74
N ASP A 274 -23.80 4.89 6.64
CA ASP A 274 -25.09 5.38 6.16
C ASP A 274 -26.01 4.20 5.87
N PRO A 275 -27.23 4.16 6.41
CA PRO A 275 -28.23 3.14 6.10
C PRO A 275 -28.48 2.97 4.59
N ALA A 276 -28.39 4.05 3.81
CA ALA A 276 -28.49 3.99 2.35
C ALA A 276 -27.29 3.29 1.71
N MET A 277 -26.10 3.45 2.26
CA MET A 277 -24.90 2.70 1.84
C MET A 277 -25.04 1.22 2.17
N MET A 278 -25.52 0.88 3.36
CA MET A 278 -25.83 -0.51 3.75
C MET A 278 -26.87 -1.14 2.81
N ALA A 279 -27.90 -0.40 2.42
CA ALA A 279 -28.92 -0.89 1.51
C ALA A 279 -28.37 -1.18 0.10
N ARG A 280 -27.33 -0.49 -0.34
CA ARG A 280 -26.65 -0.71 -1.63
C ARG A 280 -25.63 -1.85 -1.61
N MET A 281 -25.27 -2.35 -0.45
CA MET A 281 -24.38 -3.51 -0.37
C MET A 281 -25.08 -4.75 -0.96
N PRO A 282 -24.35 -5.60 -1.71
CA PRO A 282 -24.86 -6.88 -2.18
C PRO A 282 -25.49 -7.69 -1.03
N GLN A 283 -26.61 -8.34 -1.30
CA GLN A 283 -27.32 -9.12 -0.28
C GLN A 283 -26.40 -10.15 0.40
N GLN A 284 -25.51 -10.78 -0.37
CA GLN A 284 -24.52 -11.72 0.13
C GLN A 284 -23.60 -11.10 1.18
N MET A 285 -23.12 -9.87 0.95
CA MET A 285 -22.28 -9.15 1.95
C MET A 285 -23.06 -8.79 3.22
N ARG A 286 -24.35 -8.44 3.08
CA ARG A 286 -25.22 -8.13 4.24
C ARG A 286 -25.55 -9.35 5.08
N GLN A 287 -25.52 -10.54 4.48
CA GLN A 287 -25.85 -11.82 5.13
C GLN A 287 -24.60 -12.58 5.58
N MET A 288 -23.39 -12.09 5.26
CA MET A 288 -22.15 -12.73 5.70
C MET A 288 -22.06 -12.71 7.24
N GLN A 289 -21.96 -13.89 7.81
CA GLN A 289 -21.59 -14.08 9.21
C GLN A 289 -20.05 -14.23 9.26
N GLY A 290 -19.37 -13.21 9.75
CA GLY A 290 -17.93 -13.20 9.83
C GLY A 290 -17.23 -12.22 8.86
N PRO A 291 -15.90 -12.13 8.92
CA PRO A 291 -15.13 -11.28 8.01
C PRO A 291 -15.26 -11.79 6.57
N PRO A 292 -15.18 -10.89 5.56
CA PRO A 292 -15.15 -11.31 4.16
C PRO A 292 -13.97 -12.25 3.90
N PRO A 293 -14.10 -13.19 2.93
CA PRO A 293 -13.04 -14.13 2.60
C PRO A 293 -11.82 -13.37 2.08
N GLY A 294 -10.76 -13.36 2.87
CA GLY A 294 -9.47 -12.76 2.53
C GLY A 294 -8.38 -13.82 2.49
N MET A 295 -7.21 -13.44 2.00
CA MET A 295 -6.01 -14.27 2.02
C MET A 295 -5.61 -14.61 3.46
N ASP A 296 -5.08 -15.80 3.68
CA ASP A 296 -4.50 -16.17 4.96
C ASP A 296 -3.26 -15.32 5.28
N PRO A 297 -3.08 -14.82 6.52
CA PRO A 297 -1.93 -14.02 6.90
C PRO A 297 -0.58 -14.72 6.68
N LEU A 298 -0.49 -16.03 6.87
CA LEU A 298 0.73 -16.80 6.61
C LEU A 298 1.03 -16.85 5.11
N GLU A 299 0.02 -17.06 4.26
CA GLU A 299 0.19 -16.98 2.80
C GLU A 299 0.69 -15.60 2.38
N ALA A 300 0.13 -14.53 2.95
CA ALA A 300 0.62 -13.17 2.71
C ALA A 300 2.10 -13.02 3.12
N GLY A 301 2.49 -13.59 4.26
CA GLY A 301 3.89 -13.62 4.71
C GLY A 301 4.82 -14.40 3.78
N GLN A 302 4.39 -15.53 3.25
CA GLN A 302 5.14 -16.33 2.28
C GLN A 302 5.36 -15.56 0.96
N ARG A 303 4.37 -14.80 0.49
CA ARG A 303 4.51 -13.92 -0.69
C ARG A 303 5.52 -12.80 -0.46
N VAL A 304 5.52 -12.22 0.75
CA VAL A 304 6.50 -11.21 1.14
C VAL A 304 7.91 -11.80 1.20
N LEU A 305 8.09 -13.00 1.77
CA LEU A 305 9.37 -13.70 1.78
C LEU A 305 9.88 -13.96 0.36
N HIS A 306 9.04 -14.49 -0.50
CA HIS A 306 9.38 -14.76 -1.91
C HIS A 306 9.81 -13.48 -2.64
N ALA A 307 9.06 -12.40 -2.45
CA ALA A 307 9.38 -11.11 -3.08
C ALA A 307 10.71 -10.53 -2.59
N MET A 308 11.00 -10.63 -1.30
CA MET A 308 12.29 -10.25 -0.73
C MET A 308 13.44 -11.04 -1.37
N GLN A 309 13.28 -12.38 -1.48
CA GLN A 309 14.26 -13.26 -2.09
C GLN A 309 14.48 -12.98 -3.59
N ASN A 310 13.53 -12.37 -4.28
CA ASN A 310 13.62 -11.98 -5.68
C ASN A 310 13.88 -10.48 -5.89
N ASN A 311 13.96 -9.72 -4.81
CA ASN A 311 14.09 -8.27 -4.84
C ASN A 311 12.98 -7.58 -5.64
N ASP A 312 11.73 -8.04 -5.50
CA ASP A 312 10.55 -7.47 -6.13
C ASP A 312 10.21 -6.12 -5.53
N LEU A 313 9.96 -5.10 -6.37
CA LEU A 313 9.52 -3.79 -5.87
C LEU A 313 8.08 -3.83 -5.35
N TYR A 314 7.19 -4.55 -6.05
CA TYR A 314 5.78 -4.65 -5.65
C TYR A 314 5.37 -6.08 -5.36
N VAL A 315 4.58 -6.25 -4.30
CA VAL A 315 3.85 -7.48 -4.00
C VAL A 315 2.37 -7.16 -3.94
N LEU A 316 1.61 -7.70 -4.88
CA LEU A 316 0.16 -7.61 -4.91
C LEU A 316 -0.45 -9.00 -4.68
N THR A 317 -1.66 -9.03 -4.15
CA THR A 317 -2.37 -10.27 -3.82
C THR A 317 -3.71 -10.42 -4.57
N THR A 318 -4.08 -9.44 -5.38
CA THR A 318 -5.41 -9.28 -5.97
C THR A 318 -5.33 -9.11 -7.49
N PRO A 319 -5.29 -10.23 -8.26
CA PRO A 319 -5.21 -10.18 -9.72
C PRO A 319 -6.46 -9.58 -10.37
N GLU A 320 -7.60 -9.59 -9.69
CA GLU A 320 -8.90 -9.06 -10.15
C GLU A 320 -8.90 -7.56 -10.45
N TYR A 321 -7.90 -6.82 -10.00
CA TYR A 321 -7.78 -5.37 -10.24
C TYR A 321 -6.85 -5.01 -11.42
N GLU A 322 -6.46 -5.96 -12.26
CA GLU A 322 -5.58 -5.69 -13.42
C GLU A 322 -6.18 -4.63 -14.36
N GLY A 323 -7.52 -4.69 -14.62
CA GLY A 323 -8.22 -3.72 -15.44
C GLY A 323 -8.20 -2.31 -14.87
N GLU A 324 -8.39 -2.16 -13.56
CA GLU A 324 -8.38 -0.85 -12.89
C GLU A 324 -6.98 -0.22 -12.89
N PHE A 325 -5.93 -1.02 -12.75
CA PHE A 325 -4.56 -0.53 -12.90
C PHE A 325 -4.28 -0.03 -14.32
N ALA A 326 -4.74 -0.75 -15.33
CA ALA A 326 -4.61 -0.35 -16.72
C ALA A 326 -5.37 0.95 -17.00
N ALA A 327 -6.63 1.04 -16.57
CA ALA A 327 -7.47 2.23 -16.74
C ALA A 327 -6.86 3.47 -16.06
N ARG A 328 -6.33 3.31 -14.83
CA ARG A 328 -5.64 4.41 -14.12
C ARG A 328 -4.40 4.88 -14.88
N ALA A 329 -3.58 3.96 -15.35
CA ALA A 329 -2.37 4.30 -16.11
C ALA A 329 -2.72 5.02 -17.42
N GLU A 330 -3.74 4.55 -18.14
CA GLU A 330 -4.24 5.17 -19.37
C GLU A 330 -4.80 6.58 -19.13
N ALA A 331 -5.61 6.76 -18.07
CA ALA A 331 -6.15 8.07 -17.72
C ALA A 331 -5.04 9.09 -17.43
N ILE A 332 -3.97 8.69 -16.76
CA ILE A 332 -2.79 9.55 -16.52
C ILE A 332 -2.10 9.88 -17.83
N ASN A 333 -1.84 8.88 -18.68
CA ASN A 333 -1.19 9.07 -19.97
C ASN A 333 -2.01 9.95 -20.91
N ALA A 334 -3.32 9.74 -20.98
CA ALA A 334 -4.24 10.55 -21.79
C ALA A 334 -4.34 12.03 -21.35
N SER A 335 -3.95 12.32 -20.11
CA SER A 335 -3.91 13.69 -19.58
C SER A 335 -2.63 14.46 -19.95
N LEU A 336 -1.68 13.82 -20.64
CA LEU A 336 -0.48 14.50 -21.11
C LEU A 336 -0.83 15.49 -22.23
N PRO A 337 -0.25 16.73 -22.22
CA PRO A 337 -0.51 17.71 -23.24
C PRO A 337 0.03 17.25 -24.60
N THR A 338 -0.76 17.39 -25.66
CA THR A 338 -0.38 17.04 -27.05
C THR A 338 0.10 18.24 -27.84
N ASP A 339 -0.13 19.47 -27.35
CA ASP A 339 0.17 20.74 -27.96
C ASP A 339 1.49 21.36 -27.47
N VAL A 340 2.19 20.68 -26.54
CA VAL A 340 3.44 21.19 -25.95
C VAL A 340 4.65 20.44 -26.50
N VAL A 341 5.52 21.19 -27.20
CA VAL A 341 6.85 20.69 -27.59
C VAL A 341 7.85 21.02 -26.49
N ALA A 342 8.40 19.99 -25.85
CA ALA A 342 9.38 20.19 -24.80
C ALA A 342 10.77 20.54 -25.38
N PRO A 343 11.37 21.69 -25.02
CA PRO A 343 12.74 22.00 -25.43
C PRO A 343 13.72 20.92 -24.91
N PRO A 344 14.77 20.58 -25.68
CA PRO A 344 15.72 19.52 -25.30
C PRO A 344 16.35 19.74 -23.91
N MET A 345 16.64 20.99 -23.54
CA MET A 345 17.19 21.32 -22.23
C MET A 345 16.22 20.98 -21.09
N ARG A 346 14.90 21.25 -21.26
CA ARG A 346 13.89 20.89 -20.28
C ARG A 346 13.79 19.38 -20.12
N ILE A 347 13.83 18.63 -21.23
CA ILE A 347 13.81 17.16 -21.21
C ILE A 347 15.01 16.63 -20.42
N ASN A 348 16.21 17.16 -20.66
CA ASN A 348 17.44 16.72 -19.99
C ASN A 348 17.39 17.03 -18.49
N ILE A 349 16.95 18.21 -18.10
CA ILE A 349 16.80 18.58 -16.68
C ILE A 349 15.79 17.66 -16.00
N GLN A 350 14.62 17.43 -16.62
CA GLN A 350 13.60 16.53 -16.04
C GLN A 350 14.11 15.10 -15.90
N LYS A 351 14.82 14.55 -16.91
CA LYS A 351 15.44 13.22 -16.81
C LYS A 351 16.46 13.15 -15.70
N MET A 352 17.24 14.20 -15.49
CA MET A 352 18.22 14.27 -14.39
C MET A 352 17.52 14.31 -13.03
N LEU A 353 16.42 15.07 -12.88
CA LEU A 353 15.66 15.18 -11.63
C LEU A 353 14.90 13.90 -11.27
N VAL A 354 14.30 13.24 -12.26
CA VAL A 354 13.57 11.99 -12.04
C VAL A 354 14.52 10.80 -11.84
N GLY A 355 15.73 10.89 -12.42
CA GLY A 355 16.71 9.79 -12.37
C GLY A 355 16.33 8.59 -13.24
N ALA A 356 16.94 7.44 -12.95
CA ALA A 356 16.62 6.19 -13.62
C ALA A 356 15.23 5.66 -13.17
N SER A 357 14.44 5.21 -14.13
CA SER A 357 13.12 4.64 -13.83
C SER A 357 13.23 3.38 -12.98
N VAL A 358 12.59 3.35 -11.84
CA VAL A 358 12.43 2.13 -11.03
C VAL A 358 11.36 1.19 -11.61
N TYR A 359 10.47 1.73 -12.44
CA TYR A 359 9.32 1.00 -13.00
C TYR A 359 9.68 0.14 -14.21
N THR A 360 10.53 0.66 -15.10
CA THR A 360 10.89 -0.04 -16.36
C THR A 360 11.59 -1.37 -16.10
N PRO A 361 12.65 -1.46 -15.28
CA PRO A 361 13.29 -2.74 -14.98
C PRO A 361 12.34 -3.72 -14.29
N GLU A 362 11.50 -3.26 -13.38
CA GLU A 362 10.52 -4.08 -12.68
C GLU A 362 9.48 -4.66 -13.63
N ARG A 363 8.91 -3.81 -14.51
CA ARG A 363 7.95 -4.21 -15.54
C ARG A 363 8.53 -5.29 -16.46
N ASP A 364 9.73 -5.05 -16.98
CA ASP A 364 10.32 -5.93 -17.99
C ASP A 364 10.68 -7.29 -17.37
N ARG A 365 11.21 -7.29 -16.15
CA ARG A 365 11.47 -8.51 -15.40
C ARG A 365 10.18 -9.31 -15.14
N LYS A 366 9.12 -8.67 -14.65
CA LYS A 366 7.84 -9.34 -14.36
C LYS A 366 7.15 -9.89 -15.62
N ARG A 367 7.26 -9.19 -16.74
CA ARG A 367 6.79 -9.71 -18.04
C ARG A 367 7.55 -11.00 -18.44
N CYS A 368 8.86 -11.01 -18.27
CA CYS A 368 9.67 -12.19 -18.54
C CYS A 368 9.33 -13.38 -17.62
N GLU A 369 9.15 -13.14 -16.32
CA GLU A 369 8.71 -14.17 -15.36
C GLU A 369 7.37 -14.79 -15.75
N ARG A 370 6.36 -13.94 -16.05
CA ARG A 370 5.04 -14.40 -16.51
C ARG A 370 5.11 -15.21 -17.82
N ALA A 371 5.93 -14.79 -18.76
CA ALA A 371 6.08 -15.49 -20.03
C ALA A 371 6.75 -16.86 -19.87
N ARG A 372 7.71 -16.99 -18.94
CA ARG A 372 8.34 -18.27 -18.59
C ARG A 372 7.36 -19.23 -17.89
N ALA A 373 6.59 -18.72 -16.92
CA ALA A 373 5.62 -19.52 -16.18
C ALA A 373 4.47 -20.07 -17.07
N LYS A 374 4.14 -19.42 -18.20
CA LYS A 374 3.15 -19.92 -19.16
C LYS A 374 3.68 -21.03 -20.06
N LYS A 375 5.01 -21.23 -20.12
CA LYS A 375 5.67 -22.27 -20.95
C LYS A 375 6.06 -23.51 -20.16
N ALA A 376 6.10 -23.42 -18.83
CA ALA A 376 6.32 -24.53 -17.90
C ALA A 376 4.99 -25.21 -17.54
#